data_f699cddf4383e983adb6bcdbe047b02d
#
_entry.id   f699cddf4383e983adb6bcdbe047b02d
#
_cell.length_a   1.000
_cell.length_b   1.000
_cell.length_c   1.000
_cell.angle_alpha   90.00
_cell.angle_beta   90.00
_cell.angle_gamma   90.00
#
_symmetry.space_group_name_H-M   'P 1'
#
loop_
_entity.id
_entity.type
_entity.pdbx_description
1 polymer ?
#
loop_
_entity_poly.entity_id
_entity_poly.type
_entity_poly.pdbx_seq_one_letter_code
_entity_poly.pdbx_strand_id
1 'polypeptide(L)'
;ELFDENVKLIPELAALPPKGEQRMAANPITNGGIDPKPLVLPDYRKYALDNKEHGKQIKQDMIVWSDYLRDLIKLNPHNFRIFGPDETMSNRLYSLFEVTNRQWLEPIKEPADQYLAPAGRIIDSQLSEHQAEGFNEGYTLTGRHGLFTSYEAFLRVVDSMLTQHFKWIRKAHEEPWHKAYPSLNVVSTSTSFQQDHNGYTHQDPGILTHMAEKKAEYIREYLPADANSLLAISPKLFSSQNTVNVLITSKQPRPQFYSIDEATVLANSGLKRIDWASNDDGVEPDVVIAAAGTEPNMESLAAIN
;
A
#
# COMPACT_ATOMS: atom_id res chain seq x y z
N GLU A 1 -46.26 -2.73 11.20
CA GLU A 1 -46.18 -2.73 9.71
C GLU A 1 -45.25 -1.63 9.25
N LEU A 2 -44.54 -1.82 8.12
CA LEU A 2 -43.63 -0.83 7.57
C LEU A 2 -44.25 0.05 6.50
N PHE A 3 -45.34 -0.45 5.88
CA PHE A 3 -46.02 0.18 4.77
C PHE A 3 -47.53 0.31 5.07
N ASP A 4 -48.16 1.34 4.53
CA ASP A 4 -49.59 1.52 4.54
C ASP A 4 -50.30 0.64 3.49
N GLU A 5 -51.63 0.73 3.42
CA GLU A 5 -52.47 -0.01 2.46
C GLU A 5 -52.16 0.30 0.99
N ASN A 6 -51.49 1.40 0.70
CA ASN A 6 -51.05 1.83 -0.63
C ASN A 6 -49.57 1.47 -0.92
N VAL A 7 -48.95 0.63 -0.09
CA VAL A 7 -47.55 0.22 -0.20
C VAL A 7 -46.57 1.41 -0.06
N LYS A 8 -46.99 2.50 0.61
CA LYS A 8 -46.11 3.61 0.96
C LYS A 8 -45.58 3.44 2.37
N LEU A 9 -44.34 3.85 2.57
CA LEU A 9 -43.71 3.83 3.89
C LEU A 9 -44.54 4.67 4.87
N ILE A 10 -44.81 4.13 6.06
CA ILE A 10 -45.55 4.87 7.09
C ILE A 10 -44.84 6.18 7.45
N PRO A 11 -45.59 7.25 7.82
CA PRO A 11 -45.05 8.60 8.01
C PRO A 11 -43.88 8.66 9.02
N GLU A 12 -43.94 7.88 10.08
CA GLU A 12 -42.91 7.83 11.13
C GLU A 12 -41.58 7.34 10.57
N LEU A 13 -41.61 6.33 9.70
CA LEU A 13 -40.39 5.82 9.04
C LEU A 13 -39.97 6.74 7.88
N ALA A 14 -40.90 7.31 7.14
CA ALA A 14 -40.63 8.26 6.07
C ALA A 14 -39.94 9.54 6.56
N ALA A 15 -40.09 9.87 7.85
CA ALA A 15 -39.44 11.02 8.48
C ALA A 15 -37.96 10.77 8.87
N LEU A 16 -37.59 9.50 9.04
CA LEU A 16 -36.22 9.13 9.49
C LEU A 16 -35.11 9.37 8.45
N PRO A 17 -35.33 9.13 7.13
CA PRO A 17 -34.27 9.31 6.15
C PRO A 17 -33.76 10.74 6.11
N PRO A 18 -32.45 10.93 6.00
CA PRO A 18 -31.85 12.25 5.86
C PRO A 18 -32.39 12.97 4.60
N LYS A 19 -32.50 14.29 4.66
CA LYS A 19 -33.03 15.13 3.59
C LYS A 19 -31.99 16.12 3.08
N GLY A 20 -32.14 16.56 1.82
CA GLY A 20 -31.27 17.56 1.21
C GLY A 20 -29.80 17.09 1.23
N GLU A 21 -28.93 17.99 1.67
CA GLU A 21 -27.46 17.76 1.72
C GLU A 21 -27.02 16.70 2.72
N GLN A 22 -27.88 16.29 3.62
CA GLN A 22 -27.57 15.20 4.56
C GLN A 22 -27.66 13.81 3.91
N ARG A 23 -28.22 13.69 2.71
CA ARG A 23 -28.23 12.42 1.98
C ARG A 23 -26.84 12.09 1.48
N MET A 24 -26.45 10.83 1.58
CA MET A 24 -25.13 10.35 1.11
C MET A 24 -24.88 10.76 -0.36
N ALA A 25 -25.87 10.57 -1.24
CA ALA A 25 -25.76 10.91 -2.65
C ALA A 25 -25.63 12.42 -2.94
N ALA A 26 -26.02 13.29 -1.99
CA ALA A 26 -25.89 14.73 -2.12
C ALA A 26 -24.59 15.29 -1.48
N ASN A 27 -23.91 14.49 -0.66
CA ASN A 27 -22.66 14.89 -0.02
C ASN A 27 -21.49 14.65 -0.97
N PRO A 28 -20.76 15.69 -1.39
CA PRO A 28 -19.65 15.54 -2.35
C PRO A 28 -18.51 14.66 -1.84
N ILE A 29 -18.32 14.52 -0.53
CA ILE A 29 -17.32 13.62 0.04
C ILE A 29 -17.62 12.15 -0.26
N THR A 30 -18.91 11.81 -0.34
CA THR A 30 -19.36 10.42 -0.50
C THR A 30 -19.87 10.09 -1.90
N ASN A 31 -20.18 11.12 -2.71
CA ASN A 31 -20.70 10.93 -4.06
C ASN A 31 -19.66 11.00 -5.18
N GLY A 32 -18.37 11.16 -4.84
CA GLY A 32 -17.29 11.25 -5.82
C GLY A 32 -17.17 12.60 -6.52
N GLY A 33 -17.77 13.66 -5.97
CA GLY A 33 -17.75 15.02 -6.56
C GLY A 33 -16.58 15.91 -6.14
N ILE A 34 -15.69 15.43 -5.27
CA ILE A 34 -14.52 16.19 -4.78
C ILE A 34 -13.23 15.63 -5.37
N ASP A 35 -12.40 16.53 -5.91
CA ASP A 35 -11.04 16.17 -6.31
C ASP A 35 -10.21 15.78 -5.08
N PRO A 36 -9.46 14.68 -5.13
CA PRO A 36 -8.61 14.28 -4.01
C PRO A 36 -7.52 15.33 -3.78
N LYS A 37 -7.30 15.68 -2.52
CA LYS A 37 -6.22 16.59 -2.15
C LYS A 37 -4.88 15.87 -2.32
N PRO A 38 -3.96 16.37 -3.16
CA PRO A 38 -2.66 15.76 -3.33
C PRO A 38 -1.88 15.70 -2.02
N LEU A 39 -1.05 14.66 -1.87
CA LEU A 39 -0.11 14.57 -0.76
C LEU A 39 1.09 15.49 -0.98
N VAL A 40 1.56 16.08 0.11
CA VAL A 40 2.88 16.71 0.17
C VAL A 40 3.90 15.60 0.39
N LEU A 41 4.69 15.28 -0.63
CA LEU A 41 5.65 14.17 -0.57
C LEU A 41 6.99 14.66 -0.02
N PRO A 42 7.60 13.92 0.93
CA PRO A 42 8.99 14.15 1.30
C PRO A 42 9.92 13.87 0.10
N ASP A 43 11.06 14.51 0.08
CA ASP A 43 12.11 14.15 -0.88
C ASP A 43 12.72 12.81 -0.49
N TYR A 44 12.40 11.76 -1.26
CA TYR A 44 12.81 10.38 -1.01
C TYR A 44 14.34 10.18 -0.98
N ARG A 45 15.09 11.05 -1.67
CA ARG A 45 16.56 10.99 -1.71
C ARG A 45 17.22 11.22 -0.36
N LYS A 46 16.52 11.92 0.56
CA LYS A 46 17.02 12.17 1.92
C LYS A 46 17.12 10.92 2.79
N TYR A 47 16.42 9.86 2.43
CA TYR A 47 16.39 8.58 3.16
C TYR A 47 17.27 7.52 2.50
N ALA A 48 17.89 7.85 1.36
CA ALA A 48 18.65 6.92 0.58
C ALA A 48 19.86 6.34 1.33
N LEU A 49 20.07 5.06 1.13
CA LEU A 49 21.28 4.39 1.58
C LEU A 49 22.44 4.73 0.62
N ASP A 50 23.62 4.98 1.19
CA ASP A 50 24.85 5.17 0.43
C ASP A 50 25.45 3.80 0.04
N ASN A 51 24.88 3.19 -1.02
CA ASN A 51 25.32 1.90 -1.55
C ASN A 51 26.49 2.10 -2.52
N LYS A 52 27.72 2.18 -2.00
CA LYS A 52 28.96 2.32 -2.80
C LYS A 52 29.37 1.03 -3.50
N GLU A 53 29.08 -0.11 -2.89
CA GLU A 53 29.39 -1.43 -3.38
C GLU A 53 28.13 -2.28 -3.42
N HIS A 54 27.79 -2.82 -4.57
CA HIS A 54 26.61 -3.64 -4.78
C HIS A 54 26.60 -4.87 -3.86
N GLY A 55 25.52 -5.05 -3.10
CA GLY A 55 25.31 -6.21 -2.24
C GLY A 55 26.07 -6.22 -0.91
N LYS A 56 26.94 -5.26 -0.63
CA LYS A 56 27.74 -5.23 0.62
C LYS A 56 26.97 -4.75 1.84
N GLN A 57 26.09 -3.78 1.67
CA GLN A 57 25.29 -3.27 2.75
C GLN A 57 24.08 -4.18 2.98
N ILE A 58 23.82 -4.54 4.24
CA ILE A 58 22.64 -5.32 4.63
C ILE A 58 21.68 -4.40 5.36
N LYS A 59 20.45 -4.28 4.88
CA LYS A 59 19.39 -3.46 5.51
C LYS A 59 18.03 -4.10 5.35
N GLN A 60 17.08 -3.65 6.17
CA GLN A 60 15.66 -3.97 6.06
C GLN A 60 14.96 -2.83 5.30
N ASP A 61 14.39 -3.11 4.15
CA ASP A 61 13.76 -2.11 3.29
C ASP A 61 12.65 -1.35 4.03
N MET A 62 11.83 -2.07 4.80
CA MET A 62 10.74 -1.49 5.56
C MET A 62 11.20 -0.53 6.67
N ILE A 63 12.37 -0.71 7.28
CA ILE A 63 12.91 0.25 8.25
C ILE A 63 13.26 1.57 7.55
N VAL A 64 13.95 1.49 6.42
CA VAL A 64 14.32 2.68 5.63
C VAL A 64 13.07 3.41 5.16
N TRP A 65 12.08 2.66 4.69
CA TRP A 65 10.82 3.23 4.23
C TRP A 65 9.97 3.82 5.36
N SER A 66 10.07 3.26 6.57
CA SER A 66 9.38 3.78 7.76
C SER A 66 9.75 5.25 8.07
N ASP A 67 11.02 5.62 7.87
CA ASP A 67 11.46 7.01 8.03
C ASP A 67 10.82 7.95 7.00
N TYR A 68 10.73 7.51 5.75
CA TYR A 68 10.03 8.25 4.70
C TYR A 68 8.52 8.39 5.02
N LEU A 69 7.88 7.30 5.42
CA LEU A 69 6.45 7.28 5.78
C LEU A 69 6.15 8.14 7.02
N ARG A 70 7.06 8.20 8.00
CA ARG A 70 6.96 9.10 9.15
C ARG A 70 6.82 10.54 8.69
N ASP A 71 7.69 10.99 7.80
CA ASP A 71 7.64 12.38 7.33
C ASP A 71 6.47 12.61 6.37
N LEU A 72 6.09 11.62 5.58
CA LEU A 72 4.88 11.67 4.77
C LEU A 72 3.62 11.88 5.62
N ILE A 73 3.43 11.09 6.67
CA ILE A 73 2.27 11.20 7.56
C ILE A 73 2.29 12.52 8.34
N LYS A 74 3.48 13.02 8.70
CA LYS A 74 3.67 14.31 9.38
C LYS A 74 3.26 15.49 8.49
N LEU A 75 3.64 15.47 7.21
CA LEU A 75 3.31 16.51 6.22
C LEU A 75 1.83 16.51 5.84
N ASN A 76 1.12 15.41 6.04
CA ASN A 76 -0.26 15.20 5.61
C ASN A 76 -1.20 14.86 6.78
N PRO A 77 -1.37 15.75 7.77
CA PRO A 77 -2.04 15.42 9.03
C PRO A 77 -3.52 15.10 8.90
N HIS A 78 -4.18 15.49 7.81
CA HIS A 78 -5.64 15.37 7.65
C HIS A 78 -6.09 14.45 6.52
N ASN A 79 -5.17 14.01 5.66
CA ASN A 79 -5.52 13.26 4.45
C ASN A 79 -4.64 12.03 4.17
N PHE A 80 -3.86 11.56 5.17
CA PHE A 80 -3.10 10.32 5.06
C PHE A 80 -3.20 9.48 6.34
N ARG A 81 -3.49 8.19 6.19
CA ARG A 81 -3.53 7.19 7.27
C ARG A 81 -2.90 5.88 6.83
N ILE A 82 -2.46 5.10 7.81
CA ILE A 82 -1.94 3.75 7.62
C ILE A 82 -2.88 2.77 8.31
N PHE A 83 -3.12 1.64 7.67
CA PHE A 83 -4.05 0.61 8.09
C PHE A 83 -3.32 -0.74 8.17
N GLY A 84 -3.58 -1.51 9.20
CA GLY A 84 -2.98 -2.83 9.37
C GLY A 84 -3.72 -3.68 10.40
N PRO A 85 -3.58 -5.01 10.35
CA PRO A 85 -4.21 -5.94 11.29
C PRO A 85 -3.29 -6.23 12.49
N ASP A 86 -3.04 -5.22 13.35
CA ASP A 86 -2.15 -5.29 14.53
C ASP A 86 -0.69 -5.66 14.19
N GLU A 87 -0.21 -5.20 13.05
CA GLU A 87 1.10 -5.59 12.51
C GLU A 87 2.09 -4.41 12.31
N THR A 88 1.77 -3.20 12.78
CA THR A 88 2.61 -2.01 12.54
C THR A 88 4.05 -2.22 12.98
N MET A 89 4.25 -2.78 14.18
CA MET A 89 5.59 -3.02 14.74
C MET A 89 6.31 -4.17 14.01
N SER A 90 5.62 -5.27 13.75
CA SER A 90 6.20 -6.43 13.06
C SER A 90 6.51 -6.14 11.58
N ASN A 91 5.84 -5.15 10.98
CA ASN A 91 6.11 -4.62 9.65
C ASN A 91 7.26 -3.59 9.62
N ARG A 92 7.95 -3.40 10.77
CA ARG A 92 9.10 -2.47 10.91
C ARG A 92 8.75 -0.99 10.72
N LEU A 93 7.51 -0.60 10.96
CA LEU A 93 7.03 0.77 10.81
C LEU A 93 7.20 1.59 12.11
N TYR A 94 8.29 1.38 12.84
CA TYR A 94 8.54 1.97 14.17
C TYR A 94 8.57 3.50 14.14
N SER A 95 9.19 4.09 13.12
CA SER A 95 9.38 5.55 13.03
C SER A 95 8.06 6.31 12.99
N LEU A 96 6.97 5.68 12.62
CA LEU A 96 5.64 6.31 12.64
C LEU A 96 5.23 6.76 14.04
N PHE A 97 5.61 6.01 15.08
CA PHE A 97 5.27 6.31 16.46
C PHE A 97 6.00 7.54 17.04
N GLU A 98 6.98 8.08 16.32
CA GLU A 98 7.60 9.36 16.67
C GLU A 98 6.68 10.55 16.40
N VAL A 99 5.69 10.42 15.52
CA VAL A 99 4.85 11.52 15.04
C VAL A 99 3.34 11.28 15.16
N THR A 100 2.93 10.05 15.40
CA THR A 100 1.52 9.68 15.57
C THR A 100 1.38 8.44 16.45
N ASN A 101 0.14 8.05 16.73
CA ASN A 101 -0.21 6.87 17.52
C ASN A 101 -1.20 5.99 16.74
N ARG A 102 -1.49 4.79 17.29
CA ARG A 102 -2.68 4.03 16.93
C ARG A 102 -3.92 4.81 17.33
N GLN A 103 -4.93 4.82 16.51
CA GLN A 103 -6.22 5.42 16.86
C GLN A 103 -6.90 4.54 17.91
N TRP A 104 -7.25 5.15 19.04
CA TRP A 104 -7.95 4.48 20.13
C TRP A 104 -9.00 5.41 20.72
N LEU A 105 -10.26 5.02 20.62
CA LEU A 105 -11.40 5.84 21.02
C LEU A 105 -11.95 5.45 22.40
N GLU A 106 -11.60 4.25 22.88
CA GLU A 106 -12.02 3.79 24.19
C GLU A 106 -11.26 4.49 25.33
N PRO A 107 -11.94 4.79 26.45
CA PRO A 107 -11.28 5.38 27.62
C PRO A 107 -10.41 4.38 28.37
N ILE A 108 -10.71 3.08 28.26
CA ILE A 108 -10.00 2.01 28.99
C ILE A 108 -8.78 1.60 28.17
N LYS A 109 -7.64 1.54 28.83
CA LYS A 109 -6.37 1.04 28.28
C LYS A 109 -5.79 0.00 29.21
N GLU A 110 -5.32 -1.10 28.66
CA GLU A 110 -4.58 -2.10 29.42
C GLU A 110 -3.15 -1.61 29.70
N PRO A 111 -2.49 -2.08 30.79
CA PRO A 111 -1.12 -1.64 31.12
C PRO A 111 -0.08 -1.90 30.02
N ALA A 112 -0.29 -2.90 29.17
CA ALA A 112 0.58 -3.25 28.07
C ALA A 112 0.32 -2.42 26.79
N ASP A 113 -0.77 -1.67 26.73
CA ASP A 113 -1.15 -0.87 25.58
C ASP A 113 -0.20 0.31 25.39
N GLN A 114 0.38 0.41 24.21
CA GLN A 114 1.36 1.44 23.87
C GLN A 114 0.91 2.22 22.65
N TYR A 115 1.34 3.47 22.60
CA TYR A 115 1.11 4.37 21.44
C TYR A 115 -0.37 4.52 21.08
N LEU A 116 -1.26 4.65 22.06
CA LEU A 116 -2.69 4.82 21.85
C LEU A 116 -3.11 6.29 22.04
N ALA A 117 -3.88 6.84 21.09
CA ALA A 117 -4.49 8.16 21.21
C ALA A 117 -5.76 8.28 20.35
N PRO A 118 -6.78 9.06 20.77
CA PRO A 118 -7.99 9.26 19.96
C PRO A 118 -7.72 9.85 18.58
N ALA A 119 -6.71 10.73 18.46
CA ALA A 119 -6.31 11.37 17.21
C ALA A 119 -5.21 10.60 16.46
N GLY A 120 -4.93 9.34 16.84
CA GLY A 120 -3.95 8.50 16.15
C GLY A 120 -4.31 8.31 14.68
N ARG A 121 -3.31 8.18 13.83
CA ARG A 121 -3.49 8.03 12.37
C ARG A 121 -3.03 6.68 11.84
N ILE A 122 -2.67 5.78 12.73
CA ILE A 122 -2.45 4.37 12.44
C ILE A 122 -3.72 3.64 12.88
N ILE A 123 -4.41 3.02 11.95
CA ILE A 123 -5.58 2.18 12.21
C ILE A 123 -5.07 0.74 12.28
N ASP A 124 -4.49 0.43 13.41
CA ASP A 124 -3.93 -0.90 13.70
C ASP A 124 -5.02 -1.70 14.40
N SER A 125 -5.86 -2.34 13.61
CA SER A 125 -7.05 -3.05 14.08
C SER A 125 -6.68 -4.42 14.69
N GLN A 126 -7.66 -5.15 15.15
CA GLN A 126 -7.50 -6.58 15.47
C GLN A 126 -7.01 -7.35 14.23
N LEU A 127 -6.54 -8.60 14.43
CA LEU A 127 -6.04 -9.48 13.35
C LEU A 127 -7.15 -9.80 12.33
N SER A 128 -7.48 -8.82 11.51
CA SER A 128 -8.47 -8.91 10.45
C SER A 128 -8.08 -8.02 9.27
N GLU A 129 -7.50 -8.63 8.26
CA GLU A 129 -7.13 -7.98 7.00
C GLU A 129 -8.34 -7.36 6.32
N HIS A 130 -9.48 -8.07 6.33
CA HIS A 130 -10.74 -7.55 5.76
C HIS A 130 -11.17 -6.22 6.39
N GLN A 131 -11.06 -6.13 7.72
CA GLN A 131 -11.46 -4.92 8.43
C GLN A 131 -10.50 -3.77 8.14
N ALA A 132 -9.19 -4.04 8.22
CA ALA A 132 -8.16 -3.03 7.99
C ALA A 132 -8.21 -2.51 6.55
N GLU A 133 -8.34 -3.41 5.56
CA GLU A 133 -8.49 -3.02 4.16
C GLU A 133 -9.81 -2.32 3.89
N GLY A 134 -10.92 -2.78 4.46
CA GLY A 134 -12.22 -2.11 4.35
C GLY A 134 -12.19 -0.67 4.86
N PHE A 135 -11.46 -0.41 5.93
CA PHE A 135 -11.22 0.96 6.40
C PHE A 135 -10.36 1.77 5.43
N ASN A 136 -9.33 1.18 4.84
CA ASN A 136 -8.50 1.80 3.81
C ASN A 136 -9.31 2.15 2.56
N GLU A 137 -10.13 1.22 2.06
CA GLU A 137 -11.05 1.45 0.94
C GLU A 137 -12.01 2.61 1.21
N GLY A 138 -12.72 2.57 2.34
CA GLY A 138 -13.67 3.62 2.73
C GLY A 138 -13.00 4.98 2.87
N TYR A 139 -11.78 5.03 3.41
CA TYR A 139 -11.01 6.25 3.54
C TYR A 139 -10.59 6.82 2.19
N THR A 140 -10.14 5.95 1.29
CA THR A 140 -9.71 6.30 -0.08
C THR A 140 -10.89 6.80 -0.93
N LEU A 141 -12.04 6.15 -0.84
CA LEU A 141 -13.26 6.55 -1.56
C LEU A 141 -13.79 7.93 -1.14
N THR A 142 -13.36 8.47 0.00
CA THR A 142 -13.68 9.84 0.43
C THR A 142 -12.66 10.89 -0.03
N GLY A 143 -11.79 10.58 -0.99
CA GLY A 143 -10.77 11.49 -1.54
C GLY A 143 -9.51 11.64 -0.69
N ARG A 144 -9.32 10.76 0.30
CA ARG A 144 -8.14 10.73 1.17
C ARG A 144 -7.19 9.60 0.74
N HIS A 145 -5.94 9.66 1.20
CA HIS A 145 -4.92 8.68 0.85
C HIS A 145 -4.68 7.71 2.00
N GLY A 146 -4.64 6.44 1.68
CA GLY A 146 -4.38 5.36 2.62
C GLY A 146 -3.23 4.46 2.18
N LEU A 147 -2.72 3.70 3.13
CA LEU A 147 -1.76 2.63 2.93
C LEU A 147 -2.15 1.45 3.81
N PHE A 148 -2.50 0.32 3.22
CA PHE A 148 -2.72 -0.93 3.93
C PHE A 148 -1.45 -1.77 3.90
N THR A 149 -1.04 -2.32 5.04
CA THR A 149 0.16 -3.15 5.18
C THR A 149 -0.19 -4.50 5.81
N SER A 150 0.28 -5.58 5.19
CA SER A 150 0.16 -6.94 5.71
C SER A 150 1.26 -7.83 5.13
N TYR A 151 1.22 -9.13 5.39
CA TYR A 151 2.14 -10.11 4.82
C TYR A 151 1.56 -10.74 3.55
N GLU A 152 2.40 -11.15 2.62
CA GLU A 152 1.94 -11.82 1.41
C GLU A 152 1.09 -13.05 1.72
N ALA A 153 1.46 -13.80 2.77
CA ALA A 153 0.73 -14.98 3.23
C ALA A 153 -0.76 -14.71 3.50
N PHE A 154 -1.14 -13.49 3.87
CA PHE A 154 -2.50 -13.11 4.23
C PHE A 154 -3.20 -12.20 3.23
N LEU A 155 -2.48 -11.63 2.25
CA LEU A 155 -3.08 -10.72 1.27
C LEU A 155 -4.18 -11.38 0.40
N ARG A 156 -4.14 -12.70 0.21
CA ARG A 156 -5.23 -13.41 -0.47
C ARG A 156 -6.59 -13.25 0.21
N VAL A 157 -6.59 -13.02 1.52
CA VAL A 157 -7.81 -12.76 2.28
C VAL A 157 -8.57 -11.54 1.76
N VAL A 158 -7.86 -10.50 1.28
CA VAL A 158 -8.46 -9.26 0.76
C VAL A 158 -8.56 -9.21 -0.77
N ASP A 159 -8.17 -10.24 -1.47
CA ASP A 159 -8.17 -10.31 -2.94
C ASP A 159 -9.53 -9.96 -3.57
N SER A 160 -10.62 -10.51 -3.02
CA SER A 160 -11.97 -10.21 -3.50
C SER A 160 -12.35 -8.73 -3.29
N MET A 161 -11.85 -8.10 -2.23
CA MET A 161 -12.06 -6.68 -1.92
C MET A 161 -11.31 -5.82 -2.95
N LEU A 162 -10.03 -6.09 -3.19
CA LEU A 162 -9.24 -5.40 -4.21
C LEU A 162 -9.88 -5.53 -5.60
N THR A 163 -10.38 -6.71 -5.94
CA THR A 163 -11.11 -6.95 -7.19
C THR A 163 -12.41 -6.12 -7.25
N GLN A 164 -13.11 -5.96 -6.14
CA GLN A 164 -14.31 -5.15 -6.09
C GLN A 164 -13.98 -3.66 -6.20
N HIS A 165 -12.94 -3.20 -5.50
CA HIS A 165 -12.45 -1.82 -5.58
C HIS A 165 -12.03 -1.45 -7.01
N PHE A 166 -11.33 -2.35 -7.69
CA PHE A 166 -11.01 -2.21 -9.12
C PHE A 166 -12.26 -1.97 -9.99
N LYS A 167 -13.34 -2.70 -9.75
CA LYS A 167 -14.61 -2.52 -10.48
C LYS A 167 -15.24 -1.16 -10.18
N TRP A 168 -15.17 -0.68 -8.95
CA TRP A 168 -15.68 0.64 -8.58
C TRP A 168 -14.89 1.75 -9.25
N ILE A 169 -13.56 1.71 -9.22
CA ILE A 169 -12.69 2.67 -9.91
C ILE A 169 -13.03 2.72 -11.39
N ARG A 170 -13.12 1.54 -12.03
CA ARG A 170 -13.46 1.44 -13.45
C ARG A 170 -14.82 2.07 -13.76
N LYS A 171 -15.85 1.79 -12.96
CA LYS A 171 -17.18 2.36 -13.17
C LYS A 171 -17.21 3.86 -12.89
N ALA A 172 -16.56 4.32 -11.85
CA ALA A 172 -16.43 5.74 -11.57
C ALA A 172 -15.74 6.50 -12.71
N HIS A 173 -14.71 5.91 -13.32
CA HIS A 173 -14.00 6.51 -14.45
C HIS A 173 -14.86 6.65 -15.72
N GLU A 174 -15.89 5.83 -15.89
CA GLU A 174 -16.86 5.91 -17.00
C GLU A 174 -17.86 7.08 -16.82
N GLU A 175 -17.95 7.67 -15.61
CA GLU A 175 -18.92 8.70 -15.28
C GLU A 175 -18.30 10.11 -15.38
N PRO A 176 -18.78 10.97 -16.31
CA PRO A 176 -18.14 12.28 -16.56
C PRO A 176 -18.14 13.24 -15.37
N TRP A 177 -19.08 13.08 -14.44
CA TRP A 177 -19.21 13.92 -13.25
C TRP A 177 -18.32 13.45 -12.08
N HIS A 178 -17.88 12.20 -12.12
CA HIS A 178 -17.12 11.62 -11.03
C HIS A 178 -15.65 12.07 -11.09
N LYS A 179 -15.13 12.50 -9.95
CA LYS A 179 -13.71 12.85 -9.79
C LYS A 179 -12.86 11.60 -9.61
N ALA A 180 -11.57 11.75 -9.87
CA ALA A 180 -10.63 10.66 -9.65
C ALA A 180 -10.57 10.26 -8.17
N TYR A 181 -10.37 8.98 -7.89
CA TYR A 181 -10.02 8.50 -6.55
C TYR A 181 -8.49 8.57 -6.35
N PRO A 182 -8.00 8.84 -5.13
CA PRO A 182 -6.65 8.44 -4.76
C PRO A 182 -6.48 6.94 -4.99
N SER A 183 -5.28 6.51 -5.36
CA SER A 183 -5.04 5.08 -5.52
C SER A 183 -5.15 4.33 -4.20
N LEU A 184 -5.71 3.13 -4.27
CA LEU A 184 -5.70 2.18 -3.18
C LEU A 184 -4.32 1.53 -3.12
N ASN A 185 -3.59 1.74 -2.02
CA ASN A 185 -2.23 1.25 -1.87
C ASN A 185 -2.20 0.08 -0.88
N VAL A 186 -1.73 -1.06 -1.35
CA VAL A 186 -1.60 -2.30 -0.59
C VAL A 186 -0.15 -2.75 -0.61
N VAL A 187 0.41 -3.03 0.55
CA VAL A 187 1.80 -3.41 0.71
C VAL A 187 1.92 -4.76 1.40
N SER A 188 2.56 -5.69 0.70
CA SER A 188 3.12 -6.88 1.29
C SER A 188 4.52 -6.57 1.83
N THR A 189 4.68 -6.69 3.12
CA THR A 189 5.95 -6.39 3.81
C THR A 189 6.90 -7.59 3.89
N SER A 190 6.48 -8.72 3.36
CA SER A 190 7.27 -9.96 3.27
C SER A 190 6.76 -10.82 2.15
N THR A 191 7.62 -11.66 1.59
CA THR A 191 7.27 -12.64 0.57
C THR A 191 7.01 -14.01 1.21
N SER A 192 6.19 -14.83 0.54
CA SER A 192 5.89 -16.20 1.01
C SER A 192 7.12 -17.11 1.00
N PHE A 193 8.16 -16.76 0.25
CA PHE A 193 9.41 -17.53 0.20
C PHE A 193 10.22 -17.46 1.48
N GLN A 194 10.08 -16.39 2.26
CA GLN A 194 10.87 -16.15 3.46
C GLN A 194 10.03 -15.60 4.60
N GLN A 195 8.95 -16.32 4.91
CA GLN A 195 8.03 -16.01 5.99
C GLN A 195 8.42 -16.77 7.26
N ASP A 196 9.18 -16.13 8.15
CA ASP A 196 9.76 -16.77 9.35
C ASP A 196 8.76 -16.96 10.49
N HIS A 197 7.72 -16.11 10.55
CA HIS A 197 6.83 -16.05 11.71
C HIS A 197 5.68 -17.04 11.65
N ASN A 198 5.33 -17.48 10.46
CA ASN A 198 4.18 -18.32 10.20
C ASN A 198 4.67 -19.63 9.59
N GLY A 199 4.15 -20.76 10.07
CA GLY A 199 4.42 -22.05 9.46
C GLY A 199 3.97 -22.10 7.99
N TYR A 200 4.51 -23.03 7.22
CA TYR A 200 4.18 -23.18 5.80
C TYR A 200 2.67 -23.36 5.54
N THR A 201 1.92 -23.83 6.53
CA THR A 201 0.46 -23.99 6.45
C THR A 201 -0.30 -22.67 6.41
N HIS A 202 0.35 -21.55 6.72
CA HIS A 202 -0.23 -20.21 6.65
C HIS A 202 0.05 -19.50 5.32
N GLN A 203 0.88 -20.09 4.45
CA GLN A 203 1.26 -19.49 3.19
C GLN A 203 0.11 -19.65 2.18
N ASP A 204 -0.37 -18.54 1.66
CA ASP A 204 -1.31 -18.50 0.55
C ASP A 204 -0.83 -17.48 -0.50
N PRO A 205 0.23 -17.83 -1.28
CA PRO A 205 0.71 -16.99 -2.36
C PRO A 205 -0.30 -16.94 -3.51
N GLY A 206 -0.13 -16.03 -4.44
CA GLY A 206 -0.98 -15.97 -5.63
C GLY A 206 -1.78 -14.70 -5.78
N ILE A 207 -1.68 -13.77 -4.81
CA ILE A 207 -2.28 -12.44 -4.96
C ILE A 207 -1.72 -11.71 -6.19
N LEU A 208 -0.40 -11.78 -6.44
CA LEU A 208 0.24 -11.19 -7.60
C LEU A 208 -0.30 -11.76 -8.90
N THR A 209 -0.34 -13.09 -9.03
CA THR A 209 -0.87 -13.74 -10.25
C THR A 209 -2.29 -13.27 -10.53
N HIS A 210 -3.15 -13.23 -9.52
CA HIS A 210 -4.52 -12.81 -9.70
C HIS A 210 -4.64 -11.31 -10.02
N MET A 211 -3.80 -10.46 -9.46
CA MET A 211 -3.78 -9.03 -9.79
C MET A 211 -3.23 -8.78 -11.19
N ALA A 212 -2.18 -9.51 -11.61
CA ALA A 212 -1.61 -9.44 -12.95
C ALA A 212 -2.60 -9.80 -14.08
N GLU A 213 -3.63 -10.60 -13.79
CA GLU A 213 -4.70 -10.92 -14.75
C GLU A 213 -5.66 -9.75 -15.02
N LYS A 214 -5.60 -8.69 -14.22
CA LYS A 214 -6.46 -7.52 -14.38
C LYS A 214 -5.87 -6.55 -15.40
N LYS A 215 -6.67 -5.55 -15.79
CA LYS A 215 -6.19 -4.50 -16.71
C LYS A 215 -5.12 -3.63 -16.05
N ALA A 216 -3.95 -3.52 -16.67
CA ALA A 216 -2.83 -2.69 -16.22
C ALA A 216 -3.17 -1.19 -16.11
N GLU A 217 -4.25 -0.73 -16.72
CA GLU A 217 -4.77 0.61 -16.56
C GLU A 217 -5.18 0.91 -15.10
N TYR A 218 -5.73 -0.10 -14.40
CA TYR A 218 -6.29 0.05 -13.06
C TYR A 218 -5.54 -0.73 -11.97
N ILE A 219 -4.71 -1.71 -12.33
CA ILE A 219 -3.91 -2.48 -11.40
C ILE A 219 -2.44 -2.28 -11.72
N ARG A 220 -1.63 -2.02 -10.71
CA ARG A 220 -0.18 -1.90 -10.83
C ARG A 220 0.50 -2.68 -9.74
N GLU A 221 1.48 -3.47 -10.14
CA GLU A 221 2.33 -4.22 -9.24
C GLU A 221 3.73 -3.60 -9.23
N TYR A 222 4.26 -3.41 -8.04
CA TYR A 222 5.58 -2.85 -7.81
C TYR A 222 6.41 -3.86 -7.03
N LEU A 223 7.55 -4.24 -7.57
CA LEU A 223 8.45 -5.22 -6.99
C LEU A 223 9.87 -4.61 -6.88
N PRO A 224 10.09 -3.69 -5.93
CA PRO A 224 11.40 -3.11 -5.72
C PRO A 224 12.42 -4.17 -5.34
N ALA A 225 13.65 -3.98 -5.76
CA ALA A 225 14.74 -4.91 -5.52
C ALA A 225 15.44 -4.67 -4.17
N ASP A 226 15.33 -3.46 -3.62
CA ASP A 226 15.96 -3.03 -2.38
C ASP A 226 15.32 -1.74 -1.83
N ALA A 227 15.85 -1.22 -0.70
CA ALA A 227 15.34 -0.03 -0.04
C ALA A 227 15.41 1.22 -0.94
N ASN A 228 16.48 1.43 -1.71
CA ASN A 228 16.59 2.59 -2.58
C ASN A 228 15.60 2.54 -3.74
N SER A 229 15.34 1.37 -4.30
CA SER A 229 14.31 1.20 -5.33
C SER A 229 12.90 1.36 -4.76
N LEU A 230 12.64 0.92 -3.52
CA LEU A 230 11.39 1.19 -2.80
C LEU A 230 11.17 2.70 -2.58
N LEU A 231 12.19 3.42 -2.15
CA LEU A 231 12.14 4.88 -2.01
C LEU A 231 11.85 5.57 -3.35
N ALA A 232 12.52 5.15 -4.41
CA ALA A 232 12.40 5.76 -5.73
C ALA A 232 11.01 5.59 -6.36
N ILE A 233 10.29 4.50 -6.09
CA ILE A 233 8.92 4.30 -6.58
C ILE A 233 7.86 5.00 -5.72
N SER A 234 8.18 5.39 -4.49
CA SER A 234 7.22 5.96 -3.54
C SER A 234 6.47 7.19 -4.07
N PRO A 235 7.11 8.14 -4.78
CA PRO A 235 6.36 9.26 -5.39
C PRO A 235 5.32 8.81 -6.40
N LYS A 236 5.60 7.79 -7.22
CA LYS A 236 4.62 7.24 -8.16
C LYS A 236 3.45 6.59 -7.45
N LEU A 237 3.75 5.80 -6.42
CA LEU A 237 2.74 5.11 -5.60
C LEU A 237 1.75 6.12 -5.01
N PHE A 238 2.25 7.16 -4.34
CA PHE A 238 1.43 8.11 -3.60
C PHE A 238 0.82 9.25 -4.43
N SER A 239 1.27 9.48 -5.66
CA SER A 239 0.68 10.46 -6.56
C SER A 239 -0.27 9.86 -7.59
N SER A 240 -0.34 8.54 -7.71
CA SER A 240 -1.22 7.87 -8.66
C SER A 240 -2.70 7.99 -8.25
N GLN A 241 -3.58 7.93 -9.24
CA GLN A 241 -5.02 8.01 -9.08
C GLN A 241 -5.70 6.93 -9.92
N ASN A 242 -6.88 6.53 -9.50
CA ASN A 242 -7.72 5.53 -10.18
C ASN A 242 -7.01 4.19 -10.40
N THR A 243 -6.11 3.80 -9.50
CA THR A 243 -5.44 2.50 -9.56
C THR A 243 -5.49 1.79 -8.22
N VAL A 244 -5.40 0.48 -8.25
CA VAL A 244 -5.01 -0.36 -7.12
C VAL A 244 -3.54 -0.67 -7.30
N ASN A 245 -2.72 -0.25 -6.34
CA ASN A 245 -1.30 -0.50 -6.32
C ASN A 245 -0.98 -1.62 -5.33
N VAL A 246 -0.33 -2.66 -5.82
CA VAL A 246 0.17 -3.77 -4.99
C VAL A 246 1.68 -3.69 -4.97
N LEU A 247 2.24 -3.48 -3.80
CA LEU A 247 3.68 -3.36 -3.58
C LEU A 247 4.17 -4.55 -2.76
N ILE A 248 5.18 -5.26 -3.26
CA ILE A 248 5.85 -6.34 -2.52
C ILE A 248 7.27 -5.88 -2.16
N THR A 249 7.59 -5.90 -0.87
CA THR A 249 8.89 -5.51 -0.35
C THR A 249 9.32 -6.43 0.79
N SER A 250 10.48 -6.22 1.38
CA SER A 250 10.99 -7.07 2.45
C SER A 250 11.17 -6.32 3.77
N LYS A 251 10.71 -6.96 4.86
CA LYS A 251 11.00 -6.55 6.23
C LYS A 251 12.21 -7.27 6.83
N GLN A 252 12.80 -8.19 6.08
CA GLN A 252 13.98 -8.96 6.50
C GLN A 252 15.28 -8.24 6.07
N PRO A 253 16.39 -8.44 6.78
CA PRO A 253 17.68 -7.92 6.34
C PRO A 253 18.09 -8.54 5.01
N ARG A 254 18.38 -7.69 4.02
CA ARG A 254 18.74 -8.08 2.66
C ARG A 254 19.92 -7.26 2.14
N PRO A 255 20.73 -7.82 1.23
CA PRO A 255 21.74 -7.06 0.49
C PRO A 255 21.09 -5.91 -0.29
N GLN A 256 21.75 -4.78 -0.31
CA GLN A 256 21.31 -3.57 -1.01
C GLN A 256 22.18 -3.38 -2.25
N PHE A 257 21.57 -3.18 -3.40
CA PHE A 257 22.28 -3.27 -4.69
C PHE A 257 22.41 -1.93 -5.40
N TYR A 258 21.37 -1.08 -5.37
CA TYR A 258 21.31 0.12 -6.19
C TYR A 258 21.64 1.37 -5.39
N SER A 259 22.42 2.27 -6.00
CA SER A 259 22.46 3.67 -5.59
C SER A 259 21.08 4.30 -5.83
N ILE A 260 20.82 5.44 -5.20
CA ILE A 260 19.52 6.12 -5.39
C ILE A 260 19.33 6.61 -6.82
N ASP A 261 20.39 6.91 -7.55
CA ASP A 261 20.31 7.34 -8.95
C ASP A 261 19.98 6.15 -9.87
N GLU A 262 20.60 5.00 -9.67
CA GLU A 262 20.25 3.75 -10.38
C GLU A 262 18.81 3.33 -10.08
N ALA A 263 18.41 3.39 -8.82
CA ALA A 263 17.05 3.11 -8.37
C ALA A 263 16.02 4.07 -9.00
N THR A 264 16.38 5.34 -9.16
CA THR A 264 15.52 6.33 -9.85
C THR A 264 15.36 6.01 -11.33
N VAL A 265 16.42 5.57 -12.00
CA VAL A 265 16.34 5.10 -13.40
C VAL A 265 15.42 3.89 -13.49
N LEU A 266 15.62 2.88 -12.62
CA LEU A 266 14.77 1.68 -12.56
C LEU A 266 13.30 2.03 -12.32
N ALA A 267 13.01 2.90 -11.35
CA ALA A 267 11.65 3.36 -11.05
C ALA A 267 10.97 4.06 -12.24
N ASN A 268 11.74 4.75 -13.08
CA ASN A 268 11.21 5.45 -14.25
C ASN A 268 10.99 4.53 -15.45
N SER A 269 11.91 3.60 -15.71
CA SER A 269 11.82 2.66 -16.83
C SER A 269 10.94 1.45 -16.54
N GLY A 270 10.75 1.08 -15.26
CA GLY A 270 10.04 -0.14 -14.84
C GLY A 270 10.87 -1.42 -15.00
N LEU A 271 11.96 -1.38 -15.75
CA LEU A 271 12.90 -2.48 -15.97
C LEU A 271 14.30 -1.88 -16.22
N LYS A 272 15.32 -2.53 -15.71
CA LYS A 272 16.71 -2.12 -15.94
C LYS A 272 17.60 -3.34 -16.08
N ARG A 273 18.51 -3.30 -17.05
CA ARG A 273 19.63 -4.25 -17.14
C ARG A 273 20.61 -3.97 -15.98
N ILE A 274 21.14 -5.03 -15.39
CA ILE A 274 22.15 -4.98 -14.34
C ILE A 274 23.54 -5.12 -15.00
N ASP A 275 24.09 -3.99 -15.47
CA ASP A 275 25.33 -3.99 -16.25
C ASP A 275 26.52 -4.57 -15.49
N TRP A 276 26.63 -4.29 -14.18
CA TRP A 276 27.72 -4.78 -13.34
C TRP A 276 27.66 -6.29 -13.04
N ALA A 277 26.53 -6.96 -13.32
CA ALA A 277 26.37 -8.41 -13.18
C ALA A 277 26.15 -9.11 -14.54
N SER A 278 26.27 -8.38 -15.64
CA SER A 278 26.16 -8.92 -17.02
C SER A 278 27.55 -9.11 -17.62
N ASN A 279 27.76 -10.17 -18.37
CA ASN A 279 29.04 -10.53 -18.98
C ASN A 279 28.95 -10.73 -20.49
N ASP A 280 27.98 -10.15 -21.15
CA ASP A 280 27.73 -10.29 -22.58
C ASP A 280 28.67 -9.43 -23.46
N ASP A 281 29.45 -8.51 -22.88
CA ASP A 281 30.40 -7.62 -23.58
C ASP A 281 29.83 -6.93 -24.83
N GLY A 282 28.49 -6.70 -24.83
CA GLY A 282 27.75 -6.09 -25.94
C GLY A 282 27.42 -7.03 -27.10
N VAL A 283 27.62 -8.32 -26.92
CA VAL A 283 27.17 -9.38 -27.85
C VAL A 283 25.79 -9.88 -27.41
N GLU A 284 25.04 -10.48 -28.33
CA GLU A 284 23.76 -11.10 -27.98
C GLU A 284 23.99 -12.23 -26.95
N PRO A 285 23.33 -12.17 -25.78
CA PRO A 285 23.56 -13.14 -24.72
C PRO A 285 22.90 -14.48 -25.05
N ASP A 286 23.53 -15.60 -24.69
CA ASP A 286 22.94 -16.93 -24.78
C ASP A 286 21.82 -17.15 -23.76
N VAL A 287 21.90 -16.49 -22.61
CA VAL A 287 20.92 -16.60 -21.51
C VAL A 287 20.62 -15.23 -20.92
N VAL A 288 19.35 -14.94 -20.73
CA VAL A 288 18.88 -13.76 -20.00
C VAL A 288 18.13 -14.20 -18.74
N ILE A 289 18.58 -13.72 -17.59
CA ILE A 289 17.93 -13.95 -16.32
C ILE A 289 17.15 -12.68 -15.94
N ALA A 290 15.84 -12.81 -15.71
CA ALA A 290 14.98 -11.73 -15.25
C ALA A 290 14.52 -12.00 -13.81
N ALA A 291 14.58 -10.98 -12.96
CA ALA A 291 14.12 -11.06 -11.58
C ALA A 291 13.31 -9.83 -11.23
N ALA A 292 12.33 -9.99 -10.33
CA ALA A 292 11.52 -8.90 -9.80
C ALA A 292 11.29 -9.11 -8.30
N GLY A 293 11.51 -8.05 -7.52
CA GLY A 293 11.41 -8.09 -6.05
C GLY A 293 12.74 -8.40 -5.37
N THR A 294 12.73 -8.27 -4.07
CA THR A 294 13.94 -8.31 -3.24
C THR A 294 14.60 -9.69 -3.27
N GLU A 295 13.86 -10.73 -2.92
CA GLU A 295 14.38 -12.10 -2.84
C GLU A 295 14.72 -12.67 -4.23
N PRO A 296 13.86 -12.60 -5.24
CA PRO A 296 14.22 -13.10 -6.57
C PRO A 296 15.44 -12.40 -7.18
N ASN A 297 15.61 -11.10 -6.94
CA ASN A 297 16.78 -10.37 -7.41
C ASN A 297 18.07 -10.87 -6.72
N MET A 298 18.02 -11.03 -5.40
CA MET A 298 19.13 -11.56 -4.61
C MET A 298 19.53 -12.97 -5.06
N GLU A 299 18.57 -13.88 -5.21
CA GLU A 299 18.82 -15.27 -5.63
C GLU A 299 19.35 -15.36 -7.06
N SER A 300 18.82 -14.52 -7.96
CA SER A 300 19.31 -14.47 -9.35
C SER A 300 20.77 -13.98 -9.41
N LEU A 301 21.12 -12.97 -8.63
CA LEU A 301 22.51 -12.50 -8.55
C LEU A 301 23.43 -13.53 -7.91
N ALA A 302 22.97 -14.28 -6.93
CA ALA A 302 23.72 -15.39 -6.34
C ALA A 302 23.94 -16.54 -7.34
N ALA A 303 22.96 -16.82 -8.21
CA ALA A 303 23.07 -17.88 -9.22
C ALA A 303 24.02 -17.53 -10.39
N ILE A 304 24.27 -16.25 -10.63
CA ILE A 304 25.21 -15.79 -11.68
C ILE A 304 26.67 -15.88 -11.22
N ASN A 305 26.94 -15.80 -9.92
CA ASN A 305 28.29 -15.89 -9.34
C ASN A 305 28.75 -17.34 -9.16
#